data_a3d6f1f1d67960439d8db51b08695a55
#
_entry.id   a3d6f1f1d67960439d8db51b08695a55
#
_cell.length_a   1.000
_cell.length_b   1.000
_cell.length_c   1.000
_cell.angle_alpha   90.00
_cell.angle_beta   90.00
_cell.angle_gamma   90.00
#
_symmetry.space_group_name_H-M   'P 1'
#
loop_
_entity.id
_entity.type
_entity.pdbx_description
1 polymer ?
#
loop_
_entity_poly.entity_id
_entity_poly.type
_entity_poly.pdbx_seq_one_letter_code
_entity_poly.pdbx_strand_id
1 'polypeptide(L)'
;KKTSNSGRKENTMDQYRIPCVIMRAGTSKGIFLKENDLPAPGPERDAMILQIFGSPDKRQINGLAGADPLTSKLAVIGPSKQPGCDVDYTFAQVSITDAVVDWNGNCGNISSGVAPFAIDESIVKCHEGLNEVTIWQVNTQKVMKSYVLVEDGKAKVTGDVAIAGVPGTGALIQMDMSGTAGAATGKLLPTGNPVDVIETSRGPIEASIVDCANPVIFVRAESVGMKGTEDQVEIDGNKELLKYLEEIRGIACVKCGMAKDLADATKNSPAFPMVAFITEAQDYYYPPEKKTIKKEEVDLVSRLMFMQVLHKTYAGTATVCT
;
A
#
# COMPACT_ATOMS: atom_id res chain seq x y z
N LYS A 1 38.62 6.81 -48.55
CA LYS A 1 38.28 7.47 -47.28
C LYS A 1 37.60 6.44 -46.40
N LYS A 2 38.34 5.90 -45.42
CA LYS A 2 37.81 5.01 -44.38
C LYS A 2 37.21 5.91 -43.28
N THR A 3 35.91 5.85 -43.08
CA THR A 3 35.24 6.37 -41.90
C THR A 3 35.34 5.35 -40.80
N SER A 4 36.13 5.64 -39.77
CA SER A 4 36.21 4.84 -38.55
C SER A 4 34.93 5.08 -37.72
N ASN A 5 34.08 4.06 -37.66
CA ASN A 5 32.95 4.01 -36.74
C ASN A 5 33.53 3.58 -35.38
N SER A 6 33.79 4.55 -34.49
CA SER A 6 34.16 4.27 -33.12
C SER A 6 32.93 3.82 -32.37
N GLY A 7 32.68 2.52 -32.41
CA GLY A 7 31.69 1.89 -31.55
C GLY A 7 32.04 2.17 -30.09
N ARG A 8 31.27 3.00 -29.41
CA ARG A 8 31.21 2.99 -27.94
C ARG A 8 30.81 1.57 -27.56
N LYS A 9 31.71 0.80 -26.98
CA LYS A 9 31.33 -0.39 -26.22
C LYS A 9 30.45 0.11 -25.08
N GLU A 10 29.15 -0.17 -25.15
CA GLU A 10 28.30 -0.11 -23.98
C GLU A 10 28.92 -1.06 -22.97
N ASN A 11 29.35 -0.51 -21.87
CA ASN A 11 29.90 -1.25 -20.74
C ASN A 11 28.70 -1.86 -20.02
N THR A 12 28.15 -2.96 -20.56
CA THR A 12 27.13 -3.75 -19.89
C THR A 12 27.82 -4.44 -18.73
N MET A 13 27.64 -3.89 -17.52
CA MET A 13 28.06 -4.59 -16.31
C MET A 13 27.18 -5.83 -16.16
N ASP A 14 27.80 -6.99 -16.06
CA ASP A 14 27.08 -8.27 -15.82
C ASP A 14 26.45 -8.33 -14.43
N GLN A 15 26.84 -7.42 -13.52
CA GLN A 15 26.38 -7.39 -12.14
C GLN A 15 26.27 -5.95 -11.62
N TYR A 16 25.16 -5.67 -10.96
CA TYR A 16 24.91 -4.42 -10.25
C TYR A 16 24.96 -4.65 -8.73
N ARG A 17 25.48 -3.66 -8.00
CA ARG A 17 25.38 -3.59 -6.54
C ARG A 17 24.54 -2.38 -6.18
N ILE A 18 23.36 -2.62 -5.60
CA ILE A 18 22.42 -1.58 -5.21
C ILE A 18 22.25 -1.66 -3.69
N PRO A 19 22.64 -0.62 -2.93
CA PRO A 19 22.36 -0.56 -1.50
C PRO A 19 20.86 -0.58 -1.27
N CYS A 20 20.38 -1.43 -0.36
CA CYS A 20 18.97 -1.48 -0.01
C CYS A 20 18.80 -1.85 1.46
N VAL A 21 17.66 -1.47 2.02
CA VAL A 21 17.22 -1.90 3.34
C VAL A 21 15.93 -2.72 3.20
N ILE A 22 15.96 -3.94 3.74
CA ILE A 22 14.73 -4.75 3.86
C ILE A 22 14.18 -4.49 5.26
N MET A 23 12.98 -3.92 5.32
CA MET A 23 12.41 -3.48 6.60
C MET A 23 10.93 -3.81 6.68
N ARG A 24 10.48 -4.22 7.88
CA ARG A 24 9.06 -4.25 8.21
C ARG A 24 8.60 -2.82 8.51
N ALA A 25 7.47 -2.46 7.96
CA ALA A 25 6.79 -1.20 8.25
C ALA A 25 5.30 -1.47 8.39
N GLY A 26 4.71 -1.17 9.55
CA GLY A 26 3.38 -1.61 9.90
C GLY A 26 3.24 -3.12 9.79
N THR A 27 2.24 -3.61 9.09
CA THR A 27 2.00 -5.05 8.81
C THR A 27 2.59 -5.51 7.48
N SER A 28 3.41 -4.70 6.82
CA SER A 28 4.07 -5.03 5.56
C SER A 28 5.59 -5.13 5.70
N LYS A 29 6.24 -5.81 4.76
CA LYS A 29 7.67 -5.81 4.55
C LYS A 29 7.96 -5.17 3.18
N GLY A 30 8.92 -4.26 3.12
CA GLY A 30 9.33 -3.60 1.89
C GLY A 30 10.84 -3.57 1.68
N ILE A 31 11.22 -3.32 0.43
CA ILE A 31 12.56 -2.96 0.04
C ILE A 31 12.61 -1.44 -0.06
N PHE A 32 13.52 -0.82 0.69
CA PHE A 32 13.71 0.61 0.75
C PHE A 32 15.00 0.97 0.01
N LEU A 33 14.91 1.88 -0.95
CA LEU A 33 16.01 2.31 -1.81
C LEU A 33 16.13 3.84 -1.79
N LYS A 34 17.34 4.34 -1.93
CA LYS A 34 17.54 5.77 -2.20
C LYS A 34 17.25 6.07 -3.67
N GLU A 35 16.60 7.19 -3.96
CA GLU A 35 16.28 7.60 -5.33
C GLU A 35 17.52 7.65 -6.23
N ASN A 36 18.65 8.14 -5.68
CA ASN A 36 19.91 8.29 -6.41
C ASN A 36 20.59 6.96 -6.79
N ASP A 37 20.18 5.84 -6.17
CA ASP A 37 20.73 4.52 -6.47
C ASP A 37 19.98 3.81 -7.62
N LEU A 38 18.95 4.45 -8.17
CA LEU A 38 18.11 3.92 -9.24
C LEU A 38 18.25 4.78 -10.52
N PRO A 39 18.03 4.19 -11.71
CA PRO A 39 17.82 4.95 -12.94
C PRO A 39 16.67 5.94 -12.83
N ALA A 40 16.61 6.90 -13.75
CA ALA A 40 15.45 7.80 -13.85
C ALA A 40 14.13 7.01 -14.01
N PRO A 41 12.98 7.56 -13.57
CA PRO A 41 11.67 6.91 -13.78
C PRO A 41 11.47 6.51 -15.25
N GLY A 42 11.03 5.26 -15.47
CA GLY A 42 10.79 4.71 -16.78
C GLY A 42 11.10 3.22 -16.88
N PRO A 43 11.05 2.65 -18.10
CA PRO A 43 11.16 1.20 -18.32
C PRO A 43 12.45 0.56 -17.78
N GLU A 44 13.57 1.29 -17.78
CA GLU A 44 14.85 0.80 -17.25
C GLU A 44 14.78 0.62 -15.72
N ARG A 45 14.20 1.63 -15.01
CA ARG A 45 13.95 1.53 -13.56
C ARG A 45 13.02 0.35 -13.25
N ASP A 46 11.94 0.19 -14.00
CA ASP A 46 10.98 -0.90 -13.80
C ASP A 46 11.62 -2.27 -14.00
N ALA A 47 12.42 -2.43 -15.06
CA ALA A 47 13.14 -3.66 -15.31
C ALA A 47 14.12 -4.01 -14.18
N MET A 48 14.83 -3.03 -13.66
CA MET A 48 15.74 -3.21 -12.52
C MET A 48 14.97 -3.59 -11.25
N ILE A 49 13.85 -2.94 -10.97
CA ILE A 49 12.99 -3.26 -9.81
C ILE A 49 12.47 -4.69 -9.92
N LEU A 50 11.98 -5.10 -11.08
CA LEU A 50 11.51 -6.48 -11.29
C LEU A 50 12.61 -7.50 -10.99
N GLN A 51 13.86 -7.23 -11.37
CA GLN A 51 15.00 -8.09 -11.05
C GLN A 51 15.29 -8.11 -9.55
N ILE A 52 15.31 -6.94 -8.87
CA ILE A 52 15.49 -6.85 -7.40
C ILE A 52 14.44 -7.68 -6.67
N PHE A 53 13.19 -7.65 -7.13
CA PHE A 53 12.08 -8.37 -6.52
C PHE A 53 12.01 -9.85 -6.91
N GLY A 54 12.64 -10.24 -8.01
CA GLY A 54 12.55 -11.58 -8.59
C GLY A 54 11.21 -11.83 -9.29
N SER A 55 10.59 -10.79 -9.85
CA SER A 55 9.32 -10.85 -10.58
C SER A 55 9.57 -10.87 -12.11
N PRO A 56 8.67 -11.53 -12.87
CA PRO A 56 7.54 -12.34 -12.48
C PRO A 56 7.93 -13.78 -12.11
N ASP A 57 7.66 -14.19 -10.90
CA ASP A 57 7.78 -15.57 -10.42
C ASP A 57 6.98 -15.72 -9.14
N LYS A 58 6.14 -16.76 -9.03
CA LYS A 58 5.30 -17.03 -7.85
C LYS A 58 6.08 -17.16 -6.54
N ARG A 59 7.36 -17.51 -6.60
CA ARG A 59 8.25 -17.63 -5.45
C ARG A 59 9.17 -16.43 -5.27
N GLN A 60 9.27 -15.58 -6.30
CA GLN A 60 10.24 -14.47 -6.36
C GLN A 60 11.66 -14.93 -5.93
N ILE A 61 12.03 -16.17 -6.36
CA ILE A 61 13.19 -16.90 -5.82
C ILE A 61 14.54 -16.23 -6.13
N ASN A 62 14.61 -15.50 -7.24
CA ASN A 62 15.82 -14.79 -7.65
C ASN A 62 15.96 -13.40 -7.08
N GLY A 63 14.98 -12.96 -6.26
CA GLY A 63 14.94 -11.60 -5.71
C GLY A 63 14.79 -11.56 -4.20
N LEU A 64 14.58 -10.36 -3.68
CA LEU A 64 14.50 -10.06 -2.25
C LEU A 64 13.06 -10.02 -1.71
N ALA A 65 12.05 -10.10 -2.58
CA ALA A 65 10.66 -10.06 -2.17
C ALA A 65 10.21 -11.38 -1.51
N GLY A 66 8.99 -11.43 -0.98
CA GLY A 66 8.54 -12.54 -0.13
C GLY A 66 7.34 -13.31 -0.67
N ALA A 67 7.08 -13.27 -1.98
CA ALA A 67 6.02 -14.03 -2.65
C ALA A 67 4.61 -13.82 -2.09
N ASP A 68 4.36 -12.64 -1.54
CA ASP A 68 3.08 -12.23 -0.95
C ASP A 68 2.87 -10.73 -1.21
N PRO A 69 1.64 -10.25 -1.49
CA PRO A 69 1.39 -8.83 -1.72
C PRO A 69 1.83 -7.90 -0.58
N LEU A 70 1.83 -8.38 0.66
CA LEU A 70 2.29 -7.62 1.82
C LEU A 70 3.82 -7.57 1.95
N THR A 71 4.54 -8.40 1.19
CA THR A 71 6.01 -8.49 1.21
C THR A 71 6.65 -8.18 -0.14
N SER A 72 5.86 -7.75 -1.13
CA SER A 72 6.33 -7.35 -2.47
C SER A 72 6.11 -5.85 -2.72
N LYS A 73 6.70 -5.03 -1.85
CA LYS A 73 6.51 -3.58 -1.79
C LYS A 73 7.83 -2.83 -1.84
N LEU A 74 7.83 -1.71 -2.55
CA LEU A 74 8.99 -0.84 -2.73
C LEU A 74 8.72 0.54 -2.14
N ALA A 75 9.73 1.09 -1.46
CA ALA A 75 9.84 2.50 -1.13
C ALA A 75 11.08 3.09 -1.78
N VAL A 76 10.91 4.12 -2.59
CA VAL A 76 12.02 4.93 -3.13
C VAL A 76 11.99 6.27 -2.42
N ILE A 77 13.10 6.64 -1.77
CA ILE A 77 13.17 7.80 -0.87
C ILE A 77 14.38 8.66 -1.24
N GLY A 78 14.16 9.96 -1.30
CA GLY A 78 15.21 10.95 -1.53
C GLY A 78 14.91 12.27 -0.81
N PRO A 79 15.87 13.21 -0.80
CA PRO A 79 15.62 14.56 -0.30
C PRO A 79 14.46 15.21 -1.06
N SER A 80 13.57 15.90 -0.34
CA SER A 80 12.39 16.48 -1.01
C SER A 80 12.76 17.64 -1.93
N LYS A 81 12.06 17.67 -3.05
CA LYS A 81 12.05 18.79 -4.00
C LYS A 81 10.88 19.75 -3.73
N GLN A 82 9.97 19.37 -2.81
CA GLN A 82 8.80 20.17 -2.44
C GLN A 82 9.11 21.09 -1.26
N PRO A 83 8.79 22.39 -1.36
CA PRO A 83 8.96 23.32 -0.23
C PRO A 83 8.21 22.85 1.02
N GLY A 84 8.87 22.85 2.16
CA GLY A 84 8.28 22.47 3.45
C GLY A 84 8.21 20.97 3.68
N CYS A 85 8.78 20.14 2.80
CA CYS A 85 8.93 18.71 2.99
C CYS A 85 10.39 18.31 3.14
N ASP A 86 10.67 17.32 3.95
CA ASP A 86 12.02 16.82 4.20
C ASP A 86 12.42 15.75 3.18
N VAL A 87 11.50 14.85 2.84
CA VAL A 87 11.75 13.74 1.92
C VAL A 87 10.64 13.59 0.88
N ASP A 88 11.05 13.19 -0.33
CA ASP A 88 10.17 12.63 -1.34
C ASP A 88 10.09 11.12 -1.14
N TYR A 89 8.89 10.57 -1.14
CA TYR A 89 8.62 9.16 -1.05
C TYR A 89 7.76 8.69 -2.21
N THR A 90 8.29 7.78 -3.00
CA THR A 90 7.56 7.09 -4.07
C THR A 90 7.33 5.63 -3.68
N PHE A 91 6.07 5.20 -3.72
CA PHE A 91 5.67 3.82 -3.46
C PHE A 91 5.52 3.04 -4.75
N ALA A 92 5.82 1.74 -4.74
CA ALA A 92 5.37 0.82 -5.76
C ALA A 92 4.93 -0.53 -5.18
N GLN A 93 3.83 -1.06 -5.73
CA GLN A 93 3.45 -2.45 -5.56
C GLN A 93 4.04 -3.26 -6.72
N VAL A 94 4.89 -4.22 -6.42
CA VAL A 94 5.49 -5.07 -7.44
C VAL A 94 4.66 -6.34 -7.58
N SER A 95 4.15 -6.62 -8.79
CA SER A 95 3.39 -7.83 -9.05
C SER A 95 4.27 -9.07 -8.87
N ILE A 96 3.69 -10.14 -8.34
CA ILE A 96 4.39 -11.40 -8.11
C ILE A 96 4.43 -12.22 -9.41
N THR A 97 3.31 -12.28 -10.13
CA THR A 97 3.11 -13.17 -11.28
C THR A 97 3.28 -12.49 -12.63
N ASP A 98 3.24 -11.17 -12.65
CA ASP A 98 3.29 -10.37 -13.87
C ASP A 98 4.49 -9.41 -13.84
N ALA A 99 5.03 -9.10 -15.01
CA ALA A 99 6.13 -8.13 -15.13
C ALA A 99 5.58 -6.69 -15.03
N VAL A 100 5.04 -6.33 -13.87
CA VAL A 100 4.40 -5.03 -13.60
C VAL A 100 4.91 -4.44 -12.29
N VAL A 101 5.33 -3.19 -12.35
CA VAL A 101 5.58 -2.32 -11.21
C VAL A 101 4.44 -1.30 -11.19
N ASP A 102 3.55 -1.41 -10.22
CA ASP A 102 2.39 -0.51 -10.09
C ASP A 102 2.76 0.68 -9.20
N TRP A 103 2.82 1.86 -9.81
CA TRP A 103 3.12 3.14 -9.18
C TRP A 103 1.87 3.92 -8.73
N ASN A 104 0.68 3.35 -8.87
CA ASN A 104 -0.56 4.02 -8.49
C ASN A 104 -0.81 3.90 -6.98
N GLY A 105 -1.11 5.03 -6.33
CA GLY A 105 -1.49 5.07 -4.92
C GLY A 105 -0.34 5.04 -3.93
N ASN A 106 -0.67 4.76 -2.67
CA ASN A 106 0.24 4.74 -1.53
C ASN A 106 0.00 3.51 -0.65
N CYS A 107 0.99 3.13 0.14
CA CYS A 107 0.87 2.10 1.17
C CYS A 107 1.10 2.71 2.55
N GLY A 108 0.03 2.86 3.34
CA GLY A 108 0.12 3.42 4.70
C GLY A 108 1.08 2.64 5.62
N ASN A 109 1.12 1.32 5.48
CA ASN A 109 2.07 0.50 6.22
C ASN A 109 3.52 0.85 5.85
N ILE A 110 3.86 0.87 4.56
CA ILE A 110 5.21 1.21 4.10
C ILE A 110 5.57 2.67 4.43
N SER A 111 4.61 3.59 4.41
CA SER A 111 4.81 4.99 4.79
C SER A 111 5.41 5.13 6.19
N SER A 112 5.06 4.26 7.14
CA SER A 112 5.60 4.31 8.52
C SER A 112 7.10 4.00 8.59
N GLY A 113 7.67 3.35 7.58
CA GLY A 113 9.10 3.07 7.48
C GLY A 113 9.91 4.20 6.84
N VAL A 114 9.27 5.20 6.23
CA VAL A 114 9.96 6.25 5.46
C VAL A 114 10.85 7.11 6.35
N ALA A 115 10.31 7.64 7.44
CA ALA A 115 11.08 8.50 8.34
C ALA A 115 12.21 7.75 9.07
N PRO A 116 12.02 6.54 9.62
CA PRO A 116 13.12 5.74 10.15
C PRO A 116 14.24 5.50 9.13
N PHE A 117 13.88 5.11 7.91
CA PHE A 117 14.86 4.93 6.83
C PHE A 117 15.62 6.22 6.53
N ALA A 118 14.91 7.36 6.40
CA ALA A 118 15.50 8.64 6.07
C ALA A 118 16.48 9.13 7.15
N ILE A 119 16.17 8.88 8.43
CA ILE A 119 17.05 9.16 9.57
C ILE A 119 18.28 8.26 9.53
N ASP A 120 18.08 6.94 9.45
CA ASP A 120 19.15 5.95 9.50
C ASP A 120 20.13 6.05 8.32
N GLU A 121 19.61 6.42 7.16
CA GLU A 121 20.40 6.62 5.94
C GLU A 121 20.93 8.06 5.78
N SER A 122 20.74 8.91 6.81
CA SER A 122 21.20 10.30 6.84
C SER A 122 20.69 11.16 5.68
N ILE A 123 19.48 10.87 5.20
CA ILE A 123 18.78 11.70 4.20
C ILE A 123 18.27 12.98 4.88
N VAL A 124 17.81 12.86 6.13
CA VAL A 124 17.38 13.98 6.98
C VAL A 124 18.31 14.13 8.18
N LYS A 125 18.43 15.35 8.69
CA LYS A 125 19.11 15.61 9.97
C LYS A 125 18.14 15.28 11.10
N CYS A 126 18.64 14.66 12.15
CA CYS A 126 17.86 14.34 13.34
C CYS A 126 18.55 14.86 14.61
N HIS A 127 17.82 14.84 15.73
CA HIS A 127 18.30 15.12 17.08
C HIS A 127 17.81 14.03 18.03
N GLU A 128 18.40 13.95 19.20
CA GLU A 128 17.93 13.03 20.25
C GLU A 128 16.49 13.33 20.66
N GLY A 129 15.68 12.31 20.88
CA GLY A 129 14.28 12.41 21.22
C GLY A 129 13.34 12.36 20.02
N LEU A 130 12.16 12.98 20.15
CA LEU A 130 11.10 12.91 19.13
C LEU A 130 11.40 13.83 17.96
N ASN A 131 11.43 13.26 16.76
CA ASN A 131 11.64 13.98 15.49
C ASN A 131 10.38 13.94 14.64
N GLU A 132 10.01 15.07 14.05
CA GLU A 132 9.01 15.16 12.98
C GLU A 132 9.74 15.08 11.62
N VAL A 133 9.27 14.25 10.72
CA VAL A 133 9.71 14.19 9.32
C VAL A 133 8.50 14.43 8.43
N THR A 134 8.55 15.49 7.63
CA THR A 134 7.50 15.83 6.68
C THR A 134 7.77 15.15 5.33
N ILE A 135 6.83 14.32 4.90
CA ILE A 135 6.97 13.42 3.75
C ILE A 135 6.08 13.91 2.61
N TRP A 136 6.67 14.19 1.45
CA TRP A 136 5.92 14.35 0.20
C TRP A 136 5.71 12.99 -0.44
N GLN A 137 4.47 12.52 -0.47
CA GLN A 137 4.13 11.29 -1.17
C GLN A 137 3.92 11.58 -2.65
N VAL A 138 4.87 11.15 -3.48
CA VAL A 138 4.99 11.56 -4.90
C VAL A 138 3.82 11.04 -5.74
N ASN A 139 3.39 9.79 -5.51
CA ASN A 139 2.32 9.17 -6.29
C ASN A 139 0.97 9.91 -6.14
N THR A 140 0.62 10.26 -4.92
CA THR A 140 -0.66 10.91 -4.58
C THR A 140 -0.57 12.43 -4.48
N GLN A 141 0.65 12.98 -4.52
CA GLN A 141 0.92 14.43 -4.35
C GLN A 141 0.33 14.97 -3.04
N LYS A 142 0.53 14.24 -1.95
CA LYS A 142 0.03 14.57 -0.61
C LYS A 142 1.16 14.66 0.39
N VAL A 143 0.95 15.49 1.40
CA VAL A 143 1.88 15.64 2.53
C VAL A 143 1.41 14.73 3.66
N MET A 144 2.35 14.02 4.25
CA MET A 144 2.18 13.25 5.48
C MET A 144 3.25 13.66 6.48
N LYS A 145 3.02 13.46 7.77
CA LYS A 145 4.05 13.63 8.79
C LYS A 145 4.26 12.35 9.55
N SER A 146 5.51 12.09 9.90
CA SER A 146 5.90 10.95 10.72
C SER A 146 6.66 11.43 11.94
N TYR A 147 6.27 10.94 13.11
CA TYR A 147 6.93 11.24 14.38
C TYR A 147 7.69 10.00 14.85
N VAL A 148 9.00 10.12 14.95
CA VAL A 148 9.93 9.03 15.24
C VAL A 148 10.84 9.41 16.41
N LEU A 149 10.95 8.50 17.38
CA LEU A 149 11.91 8.65 18.45
C LEU A 149 13.32 8.26 17.96
N VAL A 150 14.32 9.09 18.27
CA VAL A 150 15.73 8.89 17.92
C VAL A 150 16.53 8.69 19.18
N GLU A 151 17.38 7.66 19.19
CA GLU A 151 18.35 7.36 20.25
C GLU A 151 19.70 7.05 19.58
N ASP A 152 20.78 7.62 20.08
CA ASP A 152 22.14 7.48 19.55
C ASP A 152 22.24 7.80 18.05
N GLY A 153 21.48 8.80 17.59
CA GLY A 153 21.44 9.25 16.19
C GLY A 153 20.77 8.28 15.21
N LYS A 154 20.01 7.30 15.71
CA LYS A 154 19.26 6.32 14.92
C LYS A 154 17.79 6.26 15.33
N ALA A 155 16.93 5.89 14.41
CA ALA A 155 15.54 5.64 14.71
C ALA A 155 15.40 4.51 15.74
N LYS A 156 14.65 4.77 16.82
CA LYS A 156 14.42 3.76 17.85
C LYS A 156 13.63 2.58 17.27
N VAL A 157 14.07 1.35 17.56
CA VAL A 157 13.43 0.11 17.11
C VAL A 157 12.66 -0.56 18.24
N THR A 158 13.23 -0.58 19.45
CA THR A 158 12.64 -1.27 20.61
C THR A 158 11.58 -0.43 21.29
N GLY A 159 10.50 -1.05 21.73
CA GLY A 159 9.39 -0.41 22.43
C GLY A 159 8.30 -1.42 22.79
N ASP A 160 7.18 -0.92 23.29
CA ASP A 160 6.08 -1.70 23.84
C ASP A 160 4.82 -1.69 22.93
N VAL A 161 4.90 -1.05 21.77
CA VAL A 161 3.77 -0.96 20.86
C VAL A 161 3.59 -2.27 20.09
N ALA A 162 2.45 -2.92 20.30
CA ALA A 162 2.01 -4.08 19.54
C ALA A 162 1.16 -3.64 18.33
N ILE A 163 1.35 -4.33 17.20
CA ILE A 163 0.53 -4.16 16.00
C ILE A 163 -0.17 -5.49 15.72
N ALA A 164 -1.48 -5.49 15.59
CA ALA A 164 -2.24 -6.70 15.27
C ALA A 164 -1.72 -7.37 13.99
N GLY A 165 -1.47 -8.68 14.05
CA GLY A 165 -0.90 -9.45 12.95
C GLY A 165 0.64 -9.37 12.81
N VAL A 166 1.33 -8.69 13.74
CA VAL A 166 2.80 -8.60 13.79
C VAL A 166 3.30 -9.21 15.09
N PRO A 167 4.21 -10.21 15.05
CA PRO A 167 4.78 -10.77 16.26
C PRO A 167 5.65 -9.76 17.04
N GLY A 168 5.52 -9.77 18.38
CA GLY A 168 6.32 -8.94 19.27
C GLY A 168 5.86 -7.49 19.34
N THR A 169 6.74 -6.61 19.85
CA THR A 169 6.50 -5.18 20.02
C THR A 169 7.65 -4.38 19.42
N GLY A 170 7.43 -3.06 19.24
CA GLY A 170 8.44 -2.14 18.72
C GLY A 170 8.21 -0.71 19.19
N ALA A 171 9.10 0.18 18.78
CA ALA A 171 8.95 1.60 19.06
C ALA A 171 7.71 2.17 18.34
N LEU A 172 7.08 3.17 18.97
CA LEU A 172 5.97 3.90 18.35
C LEU A 172 6.48 4.73 17.17
N ILE A 173 5.81 4.58 16.04
CA ILE A 173 5.90 5.50 14.91
C ILE A 173 4.50 6.04 14.68
N GLN A 174 4.33 7.32 14.88
CA GLN A 174 3.04 7.98 14.70
C GLN A 174 3.00 8.63 13.32
N MET A 175 1.92 8.40 12.57
CA MET A 175 1.69 8.98 11.25
C MET A 175 0.52 9.95 11.29
N ASP A 176 0.73 11.18 10.86
CA ASP A 176 -0.34 12.13 10.56
C ASP A 176 -0.67 12.05 9.07
N MET A 177 -1.86 11.56 8.78
CA MET A 177 -2.41 11.37 7.44
C MET A 177 -3.51 12.38 7.11
N SER A 178 -3.73 13.39 7.94
CA SER A 178 -4.81 14.39 7.79
C SER A 178 -4.78 15.13 6.44
N GLY A 179 -3.58 15.30 5.87
CA GLY A 179 -3.38 15.93 4.56
C GLY A 179 -3.73 15.06 3.34
N THR A 180 -4.25 13.83 3.52
CA THR A 180 -4.37 12.85 2.43
C THR A 180 -5.77 12.71 1.82
N ALA A 181 -6.73 13.55 2.20
CA ALA A 181 -8.07 13.56 1.60
C ALA A 181 -8.00 13.81 0.08
N GLY A 182 -8.74 13.03 -0.71
CA GLY A 182 -8.76 13.12 -2.16
C GLY A 182 -7.41 12.76 -2.79
N ALA A 183 -6.75 11.74 -2.28
CA ALA A 183 -5.40 11.36 -2.72
C ALA A 183 -5.34 10.89 -4.18
N ALA A 184 -6.34 10.14 -4.63
CA ALA A 184 -6.39 9.60 -5.99
C ALA A 184 -7.39 10.36 -6.90
N THR A 185 -8.50 10.83 -6.32
CA THR A 185 -9.62 11.39 -7.09
C THR A 185 -9.75 12.91 -6.95
N GLY A 186 -8.97 13.51 -6.06
CA GLY A 186 -9.01 14.95 -5.77
C GLY A 186 -10.12 15.38 -4.79
N LYS A 187 -11.00 14.46 -4.35
CA LYS A 187 -12.11 14.75 -3.43
C LYS A 187 -12.24 13.65 -2.39
N LEU A 188 -12.53 14.01 -1.13
CA LEU A 188 -12.81 13.06 -0.07
C LEU A 188 -13.98 12.12 -0.43
N LEU A 189 -15.04 12.67 -0.99
CA LEU A 189 -16.16 11.93 -1.55
C LEU A 189 -16.12 12.09 -3.07
N PRO A 190 -15.58 11.12 -3.82
CA PRO A 190 -15.36 11.24 -5.26
C PRO A 190 -16.64 11.51 -6.05
N THR A 191 -17.77 10.91 -5.64
CA THR A 191 -19.09 11.12 -6.26
C THR A 191 -19.81 12.37 -5.76
N GLY A 192 -19.34 12.95 -4.66
CA GLY A 192 -20.00 14.05 -3.95
C GLY A 192 -21.08 13.60 -2.95
N ASN A 193 -21.37 12.31 -2.89
CA ASN A 193 -22.39 11.72 -2.02
C ASN A 193 -21.75 10.92 -0.88
N PRO A 194 -22.29 10.96 0.33
CA PRO A 194 -21.86 10.07 1.42
C PRO A 194 -22.29 8.61 1.16
N VAL A 195 -23.38 8.39 0.44
CA VAL A 195 -23.88 7.09 0.01
C VAL A 195 -24.35 7.18 -1.42
N ASP A 196 -23.95 6.22 -2.23
CA ASP A 196 -24.36 6.00 -3.61
C ASP A 196 -25.16 4.70 -3.70
N VAL A 197 -26.08 4.63 -4.66
CA VAL A 197 -26.63 3.37 -5.15
C VAL A 197 -25.82 2.95 -6.36
N ILE A 198 -25.32 1.72 -6.34
CA ILE A 198 -24.62 1.12 -7.48
C ILE A 198 -25.41 -0.07 -8.02
N GLU A 199 -25.56 -0.10 -9.34
CA GLU A 199 -26.23 -1.17 -10.06
C GLU A 199 -25.25 -2.32 -10.29
N THR A 200 -25.57 -3.49 -9.76
CA THR A 200 -24.75 -4.71 -9.89
C THR A 200 -25.51 -5.81 -10.61
N SER A 201 -24.81 -6.87 -11.02
CA SER A 201 -25.42 -8.06 -11.60
C SER A 201 -26.43 -8.77 -10.67
N ARG A 202 -26.38 -8.46 -9.37
CA ARG A 202 -27.30 -9.02 -8.34
C ARG A 202 -28.36 -8.03 -7.87
N GLY A 203 -28.46 -6.89 -8.53
CA GLY A 203 -29.36 -5.77 -8.21
C GLY A 203 -28.66 -4.59 -7.55
N PRO A 204 -29.41 -3.51 -7.25
CA PRO A 204 -28.85 -2.31 -6.66
C PRO A 204 -28.39 -2.55 -5.21
N ILE A 205 -27.26 -1.96 -4.84
CA ILE A 205 -26.76 -1.95 -3.45
C ILE A 205 -26.33 -0.53 -3.06
N GLU A 206 -26.41 -0.22 -1.78
CA GLU A 206 -25.84 0.99 -1.21
C GLU A 206 -24.34 0.83 -1.01
N ALA A 207 -23.59 1.88 -1.33
CA ALA A 207 -22.16 1.94 -1.15
C ALA A 207 -21.70 3.34 -0.74
N SER A 208 -20.69 3.44 0.12
CA SER A 208 -19.99 4.68 0.41
C SER A 208 -18.61 4.63 -0.24
N ILE A 209 -18.27 5.64 -1.04
CA ILE A 209 -16.96 5.73 -1.69
C ILE A 209 -16.20 6.89 -1.07
N VAL A 210 -15.09 6.57 -0.40
CA VAL A 210 -14.27 7.54 0.32
C VAL A 210 -12.84 7.48 -0.20
N ASP A 211 -12.24 8.64 -0.48
CA ASP A 211 -10.84 8.75 -0.88
C ASP A 211 -10.08 9.55 0.18
N CYS A 212 -9.45 8.82 1.10
CA CYS A 212 -8.53 9.37 2.09
C CYS A 212 -7.32 8.45 2.19
N ALA A 213 -6.14 8.96 1.88
CA ALA A 213 -4.91 8.20 1.65
C ALA A 213 -4.96 7.26 0.43
N ASN A 214 -6.02 6.48 0.25
CA ASN A 214 -6.39 5.74 -0.97
C ASN A 214 -7.92 5.55 -1.01
N PRO A 215 -8.51 5.45 -2.19
CA PRO A 215 -9.94 5.26 -2.30
C PRO A 215 -10.39 3.86 -1.85
N VAL A 216 -11.46 3.83 -1.09
CA VAL A 216 -12.13 2.62 -0.61
C VAL A 216 -13.63 2.72 -0.89
N ILE A 217 -14.22 1.65 -1.37
CA ILE A 217 -15.68 1.49 -1.41
C ILE A 217 -16.12 0.59 -0.26
N PHE A 218 -17.03 1.10 0.55
CA PHE A 218 -17.65 0.39 1.67
C PHE A 218 -19.04 -0.07 1.29
N VAL A 219 -19.33 -1.34 1.51
CA VAL A 219 -20.66 -1.93 1.33
C VAL A 219 -21.06 -2.69 2.60
N ARG A 220 -22.34 -2.88 2.86
CA ARG A 220 -22.78 -3.73 3.98
C ARG A 220 -22.45 -5.19 3.67
N ALA A 221 -21.99 -5.95 4.67
CA ALA A 221 -21.67 -7.38 4.52
C ALA A 221 -22.87 -8.17 4.02
N GLU A 222 -24.06 -7.89 4.54
CA GLU A 222 -25.32 -8.52 4.11
C GLU A 222 -25.64 -8.30 2.62
N SER A 223 -25.30 -7.12 2.06
CA SER A 223 -25.50 -6.81 0.65
C SER A 223 -24.67 -7.67 -0.30
N VAL A 224 -23.59 -8.25 0.19
CA VAL A 224 -22.75 -9.18 -0.56
C VAL A 224 -22.92 -10.64 -0.11
N GLY A 225 -23.93 -10.91 0.74
CA GLY A 225 -24.25 -12.25 1.22
C GLY A 225 -23.30 -12.79 2.30
N MET A 226 -22.62 -11.88 3.04
CA MET A 226 -21.65 -12.22 4.07
C MET A 226 -22.13 -11.76 5.45
N LYS A 227 -21.55 -12.36 6.51
CA LYS A 227 -21.81 -11.96 7.90
C LYS A 227 -20.85 -10.86 8.35
N GLY A 228 -19.68 -10.73 7.69
CA GLY A 228 -18.61 -9.82 8.04
C GLY A 228 -17.56 -10.39 9.00
N THR A 229 -17.76 -11.63 9.46
CA THR A 229 -16.84 -12.31 10.40
C THR A 229 -16.05 -13.45 9.78
N GLU A 230 -16.23 -13.71 8.50
CA GLU A 230 -15.56 -14.76 7.75
C GLU A 230 -14.05 -14.59 7.80
N ASP A 231 -13.34 -15.71 7.80
CA ASP A 231 -11.88 -15.72 7.72
C ASP A 231 -11.37 -15.68 6.28
N GLN A 232 -10.04 -15.65 6.13
CA GLN A 232 -9.39 -15.58 4.83
C GLN A 232 -9.71 -16.81 3.97
N VAL A 233 -9.77 -17.99 4.54
CA VAL A 233 -9.98 -19.24 3.80
C VAL A 233 -11.40 -19.27 3.22
N GLU A 234 -12.38 -18.83 4.01
CA GLU A 234 -13.76 -18.73 3.60
C GLU A 234 -13.95 -17.73 2.46
N ILE A 235 -13.31 -16.55 2.56
CA ILE A 235 -13.45 -15.48 1.55
C ILE A 235 -12.68 -15.84 0.28
N ASP A 236 -11.39 -16.15 0.37
CA ASP A 236 -10.55 -16.40 -0.80
C ASP A 236 -10.92 -17.73 -1.50
N GLY A 237 -11.54 -18.66 -0.78
CA GLY A 237 -12.11 -19.90 -1.34
C GLY A 237 -13.43 -19.69 -2.10
N ASN A 238 -14.12 -18.58 -1.87
CA ASN A 238 -15.42 -18.30 -2.49
C ASN A 238 -15.25 -17.48 -3.79
N LYS A 239 -15.01 -18.18 -4.89
CA LYS A 239 -14.75 -17.55 -6.21
C LYS A 239 -15.90 -16.69 -6.73
N GLU A 240 -17.15 -17.07 -6.43
CA GLU A 240 -18.34 -16.28 -6.83
C GLU A 240 -18.44 -14.98 -6.04
N LEU A 241 -18.06 -14.99 -4.76
CA LEU A 241 -17.94 -13.78 -3.95
C LEU A 241 -16.83 -12.89 -4.48
N LEU A 242 -15.63 -13.43 -4.71
CA LEU A 242 -14.49 -12.65 -5.22
C LEU A 242 -14.82 -11.98 -6.55
N LYS A 243 -15.49 -12.68 -7.46
CA LYS A 243 -15.94 -12.13 -8.74
C LYS A 243 -16.96 -11.00 -8.54
N TYR A 244 -17.88 -11.16 -7.61
CA TYR A 244 -18.90 -10.15 -7.31
C TYR A 244 -18.28 -8.91 -6.64
N LEU A 245 -17.35 -9.10 -5.71
CA LEU A 245 -16.62 -7.98 -5.09
C LEU A 245 -15.76 -7.22 -6.12
N GLU A 246 -15.16 -7.93 -7.09
CA GLU A 246 -14.43 -7.29 -8.19
C GLU A 246 -15.35 -6.50 -9.12
N GLU A 247 -16.57 -6.98 -9.39
CA GLU A 247 -17.58 -6.20 -10.12
C GLU A 247 -17.90 -4.90 -9.38
N ILE A 248 -18.20 -4.97 -8.08
CA ILE A 248 -18.48 -3.80 -7.24
C ILE A 248 -17.31 -2.82 -7.27
N ARG A 249 -16.07 -3.32 -7.11
CA ARG A 249 -14.85 -2.54 -7.19
C ARG A 249 -14.71 -1.83 -8.54
N GLY A 250 -14.91 -2.57 -9.61
CA GLY A 250 -14.83 -2.05 -10.98
C GLY A 250 -15.85 -0.93 -11.24
N ILE A 251 -17.11 -1.09 -10.79
CA ILE A 251 -18.15 -0.06 -10.88
C ILE A 251 -17.71 1.21 -10.13
N ALA A 252 -17.19 1.05 -8.90
CA ALA A 252 -16.68 2.18 -8.11
C ALA A 252 -15.48 2.87 -8.80
N CYS A 253 -14.57 2.09 -9.37
CA CYS A 253 -13.42 2.59 -10.12
C CYS A 253 -13.86 3.50 -11.29
N VAL A 254 -14.84 3.07 -12.05
CA VAL A 254 -15.43 3.86 -13.16
C VAL A 254 -16.15 5.11 -12.63
N LYS A 255 -16.95 4.98 -11.55
CA LYS A 255 -17.63 6.13 -10.92
C LYS A 255 -16.65 7.19 -10.42
N CYS A 256 -15.49 6.77 -9.94
CA CYS A 256 -14.40 7.66 -9.50
C CYS A 256 -13.57 8.27 -10.65
N GLY A 257 -13.85 7.89 -11.91
CA GLY A 257 -13.07 8.33 -13.07
C GLY A 257 -11.66 7.74 -13.16
N MET A 258 -11.39 6.65 -12.42
CA MET A 258 -10.09 5.97 -12.39
C MET A 258 -9.95 4.90 -13.50
N ALA A 259 -11.05 4.48 -14.09
CA ALA A 259 -11.08 3.55 -15.21
C ALA A 259 -12.25 3.91 -16.17
N LYS A 260 -12.12 3.51 -17.42
CA LYS A 260 -13.16 3.76 -18.44
C LYS A 260 -14.28 2.72 -18.42
N ASP A 261 -13.98 1.50 -18.03
CA ASP A 261 -14.89 0.37 -17.93
C ASP A 261 -14.38 -0.68 -16.92
N LEU A 262 -15.15 -1.75 -16.67
CA LEU A 262 -14.81 -2.80 -15.70
C LEU A 262 -13.53 -3.57 -16.09
N ALA A 263 -13.34 -3.83 -17.37
CA ALA A 263 -12.16 -4.55 -17.85
C ALA A 263 -10.88 -3.72 -17.66
N ASP A 264 -10.98 -2.42 -17.90
CA ASP A 264 -9.91 -1.46 -17.66
C ASP A 264 -9.59 -1.35 -16.16
N ALA A 265 -10.62 -1.31 -15.31
CA ALA A 265 -10.47 -1.28 -13.86
C ALA A 265 -9.69 -2.50 -13.36
N THR A 266 -10.04 -3.70 -13.81
CA THR A 266 -9.37 -4.93 -13.42
C THR A 266 -7.93 -5.01 -13.93
N LYS A 267 -7.69 -4.53 -15.16
CA LYS A 267 -6.36 -4.63 -15.79
C LYS A 267 -5.38 -3.55 -15.33
N ASN A 268 -5.84 -2.31 -15.28
CA ASN A 268 -4.98 -1.13 -15.15
C ASN A 268 -5.06 -0.46 -13.77
N SER A 269 -6.08 -0.79 -12.95
CA SER A 269 -6.24 -0.30 -11.58
C SER A 269 -6.63 -1.43 -10.61
N PRO A 270 -5.88 -2.56 -10.57
CA PRO A 270 -6.26 -3.71 -9.77
C PRO A 270 -6.20 -3.48 -8.26
N ALA A 271 -5.41 -2.52 -7.80
CA ALA A 271 -5.22 -2.21 -6.39
C ALA A 271 -6.26 -1.25 -5.82
N PHE A 272 -6.79 -0.32 -6.65
CA PHE A 272 -7.65 0.78 -6.18
C PHE A 272 -8.84 1.03 -7.12
N PRO A 273 -10.00 1.47 -6.56
CA PRO A 273 -10.32 1.52 -5.14
C PRO A 273 -10.27 0.13 -4.50
N MET A 274 -9.99 0.07 -3.18
CA MET A 274 -10.18 -1.16 -2.41
C MET A 274 -11.67 -1.37 -2.13
N VAL A 275 -12.09 -2.59 -1.83
CA VAL A 275 -13.45 -2.91 -1.37
C VAL A 275 -13.41 -3.36 0.06
N ALA A 276 -14.22 -2.74 0.91
CA ALA A 276 -14.47 -3.22 2.25
C ALA A 276 -15.95 -3.56 2.43
N PHE A 277 -16.27 -4.71 2.98
CA PHE A 277 -17.61 -4.98 3.48
C PHE A 277 -17.62 -4.92 5.00
N ILE A 278 -18.59 -4.20 5.52
CA ILE A 278 -18.69 -3.82 6.94
C ILE A 278 -19.98 -4.36 7.54
N THR A 279 -19.93 -4.61 8.84
CA THR A 279 -21.09 -4.96 9.65
C THR A 279 -20.99 -4.27 11.01
N GLU A 280 -22.11 -4.22 11.74
CA GLU A 280 -22.12 -3.75 13.12
C GLU A 280 -21.19 -4.59 14.00
N ALA A 281 -20.86 -4.06 15.18
CA ALA A 281 -20.03 -4.74 16.16
C ALA A 281 -20.64 -6.11 16.53
N GLN A 282 -19.86 -7.15 16.35
CA GLN A 282 -20.25 -8.53 16.72
C GLN A 282 -19.01 -9.34 17.13
N ASP A 283 -19.24 -10.41 17.89
CA ASP A 283 -18.17 -11.33 18.25
C ASP A 283 -17.58 -11.98 17.00
N TYR A 284 -16.24 -12.03 16.92
CA TYR A 284 -15.57 -12.78 15.85
C TYR A 284 -14.29 -13.44 16.35
N TYR A 285 -13.97 -14.60 15.76
CA TYR A 285 -12.73 -15.31 16.07
C TYR A 285 -11.55 -14.69 15.32
N TYR A 286 -10.47 -14.41 16.05
CA TYR A 286 -9.21 -13.87 15.49
C TYR A 286 -8.12 -14.96 15.49
N PRO A 287 -7.89 -15.68 14.37
CA PRO A 287 -7.01 -16.83 14.31
C PRO A 287 -5.55 -16.57 14.72
N PRO A 288 -4.93 -15.42 14.40
CA PRO A 288 -3.54 -15.18 14.76
C PRO A 288 -3.27 -15.22 16.26
N GLU A 289 -4.20 -14.74 17.08
CA GLU A 289 -4.09 -14.74 18.54
C GLU A 289 -4.91 -15.85 19.20
N LYS A 290 -5.61 -16.65 18.40
CA LYS A 290 -6.50 -17.75 18.86
C LYS A 290 -7.51 -17.30 19.91
N LYS A 291 -8.05 -16.10 19.76
CA LYS A 291 -9.04 -15.52 20.68
C LYS A 291 -10.30 -15.07 19.96
N THR A 292 -11.37 -14.95 20.71
CA THR A 292 -12.60 -14.27 20.26
C THR A 292 -12.53 -12.83 20.70
N ILE A 293 -12.61 -11.91 19.74
CA ILE A 293 -12.80 -10.49 19.98
C ILE A 293 -14.28 -10.27 20.27
N LYS A 294 -14.58 -9.59 21.37
CA LYS A 294 -15.95 -9.35 21.79
C LYS A 294 -16.52 -8.09 21.13
N LYS A 295 -17.81 -8.08 20.87
CA LYS A 295 -18.50 -6.93 20.26
C LYS A 295 -18.34 -5.64 21.07
N GLU A 296 -18.16 -5.75 22.39
CA GLU A 296 -17.94 -4.60 23.29
C GLU A 296 -16.54 -3.99 23.15
N GLU A 297 -15.61 -4.69 22.46
CA GLU A 297 -14.24 -4.24 22.25
C GLU A 297 -14.06 -3.50 20.90
N VAL A 298 -15.11 -3.44 20.07
CA VAL A 298 -15.05 -2.89 18.70
C VAL A 298 -16.30 -2.07 18.39
N ASP A 299 -16.17 -1.08 17.51
CA ASP A 299 -17.29 -0.26 17.03
C ASP A 299 -17.96 -0.88 15.80
N LEU A 300 -17.19 -1.59 14.99
CA LEU A 300 -17.66 -2.29 13.79
C LEU A 300 -16.71 -3.45 13.44
N VAL A 301 -17.16 -4.35 12.56
CA VAL A 301 -16.29 -5.36 11.94
C VAL A 301 -16.20 -5.11 10.45
N SER A 302 -14.98 -5.13 9.93
CA SER A 302 -14.71 -4.89 8.51
C SER A 302 -13.82 -5.99 7.92
N ARG A 303 -14.04 -6.31 6.65
CA ARG A 303 -13.18 -7.15 5.82
C ARG A 303 -12.78 -6.36 4.58
N LEU A 304 -11.48 -6.30 4.30
CA LEU A 304 -10.92 -5.50 3.23
C LEU A 304 -10.36 -6.38 2.12
N MET A 305 -10.75 -6.10 0.90
CA MET A 305 -10.18 -6.75 -0.30
C MET A 305 -9.09 -5.87 -0.90
N PHE A 306 -7.98 -6.49 -1.24
CA PHE A 306 -6.86 -5.86 -1.93
C PHE A 306 -6.28 -6.82 -2.97
N MET A 307 -6.09 -6.38 -4.20
CA MET A 307 -5.61 -7.23 -5.30
C MET A 307 -6.44 -8.51 -5.46
N GLN A 308 -7.78 -8.37 -5.41
CA GLN A 308 -8.81 -9.42 -5.54
C GLN A 308 -8.75 -10.58 -4.53
N VAL A 309 -8.08 -10.39 -3.40
CA VAL A 309 -8.05 -11.34 -2.28
C VAL A 309 -8.29 -10.60 -0.97
N LEU A 310 -8.60 -11.33 0.11
CA LEU A 310 -8.70 -10.73 1.42
C LEU A 310 -7.34 -10.19 1.88
N HIS A 311 -7.29 -8.93 2.31
CA HIS A 311 -6.13 -8.38 2.97
C HIS A 311 -5.96 -9.05 4.35
N LYS A 312 -4.85 -9.75 4.56
CA LYS A 312 -4.61 -10.59 5.76
C LYS A 312 -4.64 -9.85 7.09
N THR A 313 -4.43 -8.53 7.03
CA THR A 313 -4.55 -7.64 8.19
C THR A 313 -5.60 -6.56 7.86
N TYR A 314 -5.25 -5.31 7.83
CA TYR A 314 -6.05 -4.24 7.25
C TYR A 314 -5.08 -3.21 6.68
N ALA A 315 -5.35 -2.67 5.49
CA ALA A 315 -4.45 -1.70 4.89
C ALA A 315 -4.46 -0.41 5.71
N GLY A 316 -3.28 0.11 6.08
CA GLY A 316 -3.18 1.35 6.86
C GLY A 316 -3.89 2.53 6.22
N THR A 317 -3.86 2.63 4.88
CA THR A 317 -4.62 3.66 4.14
C THR A 317 -6.13 3.44 4.19
N ALA A 318 -6.60 2.19 4.20
CA ALA A 318 -8.03 1.91 4.38
C ALA A 318 -8.50 2.22 5.80
N THR A 319 -7.64 2.02 6.81
CA THR A 319 -7.95 2.42 8.20
C THR A 319 -8.19 3.93 8.31
N VAL A 320 -7.47 4.75 7.52
CA VAL A 320 -7.69 6.20 7.48
C VAL A 320 -9.03 6.55 6.85
N CYS A 321 -9.54 5.73 5.92
CA CYS A 321 -10.86 5.91 5.32
C CYS A 321 -12.01 5.43 6.22
N THR A 322 -11.76 4.37 7.05
CA THR A 322 -12.76 3.75 7.93
C THR A 322 -13.05 4.61 9.14
#